data_676c7385af202af27e24cab36420ac1d
#
_entry.id   676c7385af202af27e24cab36420ac1d
#
_cell.length_a   1.000
_cell.length_b   1.000
_cell.length_c   1.000
_cell.angle_alpha   90.00
_cell.angle_beta   90.00
_cell.angle_gamma   90.00
#
_symmetry.space_group_name_H-M   'P 1'
#
loop_
_entity.id
_entity.type
_entity.pdbx_description
1 polymer ?
#
loop_
_entity_poly.entity_id
_entity_poly.type
_entity_poly.pdbx_seq_one_letter_code
_entity_poly.pdbx_strand_id
1 'polypeptide(L)'
;DFYYLSKVQAKYISIRKLIQLFLISIFKIYLILAKENLFWFVFSYFLDSVSLALLSLMIYKSQKLPSFFKFSLFDVKIAKSIIKDAFPLFLASALNIIQAKVDQIMILRFLSKEELGYYSSAMRLIEFFGFIPMVVYWSFYTSVERTKVYANEKFEGRLRDLYRLMTIAFIFTGLPIFFFGKKIILFLYGSTYEPAGILFSLMSFRLFFTYFGVIRGIYLLTENLIWFSTFTVFLGVISNVLFNIIFLPLYGAVGAIISFMISFTITVFLVDIIYQKTRHNIKIMFEGIITFFRFESLKSKI
;
A
#
# COMPACT_ATOMS: atom_id res chain seq x y z
N ASP A 1 -18.20 -6.87 5.94
CA ASP A 1 -16.94 -7.23 6.59
C ASP A 1 -16.90 -6.79 8.05
N PHE A 2 -17.21 -5.54 8.36
CA PHE A 2 -17.12 -4.97 9.72
C PHE A 2 -17.91 -5.76 10.78
N TYR A 3 -19.08 -6.29 10.43
CA TYR A 3 -19.84 -7.15 11.34
C TYR A 3 -19.05 -8.38 11.78
N TYR A 4 -18.40 -9.08 10.85
CA TYR A 4 -17.62 -10.27 11.17
C TYR A 4 -16.31 -9.94 11.90
N LEU A 5 -15.69 -8.80 11.60
CA LEU A 5 -14.52 -8.32 12.32
C LEU A 5 -14.86 -7.96 13.77
N SER A 6 -16.01 -7.30 14.02
CA SER A 6 -16.44 -6.96 15.38
C SER A 6 -16.77 -8.19 16.24
N LYS A 7 -17.10 -9.32 15.61
CA LYS A 7 -17.35 -10.61 16.28
C LYS A 7 -16.14 -11.54 16.29
N VAL A 8 -14.95 -11.06 15.81
CA VAL A 8 -13.71 -11.87 15.69
C VAL A 8 -13.92 -13.12 14.81
N GLN A 9 -14.79 -13.02 13.80
CA GLN A 9 -15.16 -14.11 12.91
C GLN A 9 -14.54 -13.94 11.51
N ALA A 10 -13.24 -13.65 11.46
CA ALA A 10 -12.50 -13.44 10.21
C ALA A 10 -12.57 -14.64 9.23
N LYS A 11 -12.85 -15.84 9.72
CA LYS A 11 -13.00 -17.07 8.92
C LYS A 11 -13.98 -16.90 7.76
N TYR A 12 -15.14 -16.29 7.99
CA TYR A 12 -16.17 -16.10 6.96
C TYR A 12 -15.71 -15.12 5.86
N ILE A 13 -14.96 -14.09 6.24
CA ILE A 13 -14.37 -13.14 5.31
C ILE A 13 -13.34 -13.84 4.42
N SER A 14 -12.48 -14.67 5.02
CA SER A 14 -11.41 -15.39 4.30
C SER A 14 -11.99 -16.42 3.33
N ILE A 15 -12.95 -17.24 3.77
CA ILE A 15 -13.60 -18.25 2.92
C ILE A 15 -14.27 -17.58 1.71
N ARG A 16 -15.02 -16.50 1.93
CA ARG A 16 -15.66 -15.76 0.86
C ARG A 16 -14.67 -15.23 -0.18
N LYS A 17 -13.58 -14.60 0.30
CA LYS A 17 -12.53 -14.08 -0.58
C LYS A 17 -11.83 -15.18 -1.37
N LEU A 18 -11.62 -16.35 -0.77
CA LEU A 18 -11.05 -17.50 -1.47
C LEU A 18 -11.98 -18.00 -2.57
N ILE A 19 -13.27 -18.20 -2.28
CA ILE A 19 -14.26 -18.63 -3.28
C ILE A 19 -14.32 -17.63 -4.44
N GLN A 20 -14.40 -16.33 -4.13
CA GLN A 20 -14.39 -15.26 -5.13
C GLN A 20 -13.13 -15.32 -5.99
N LEU A 21 -11.94 -15.45 -5.38
CA LEU A 21 -10.67 -15.55 -6.09
C LEU A 21 -10.69 -16.71 -7.10
N PHE A 22 -11.13 -17.89 -6.67
CA PHE A 22 -11.22 -19.05 -7.55
C PHE A 22 -12.19 -18.81 -8.72
N LEU A 23 -13.39 -18.33 -8.46
CA LEU A 23 -14.40 -18.07 -9.50
C LEU A 23 -13.88 -17.08 -10.56
N ILE A 24 -13.33 -15.96 -10.12
CA ILE A 24 -12.83 -14.93 -11.05
C ILE A 24 -11.55 -15.38 -11.76
N SER A 25 -10.68 -16.15 -11.10
CA SER A 25 -9.48 -16.70 -11.74
C SER A 25 -9.84 -17.69 -12.85
N ILE A 26 -10.78 -18.60 -12.61
CA ILE A 26 -11.27 -19.53 -13.63
C ILE A 26 -11.88 -18.76 -14.81
N PHE A 27 -12.69 -17.74 -14.53
CA PHE A 27 -13.28 -16.92 -15.59
C PHE A 27 -12.21 -16.20 -16.42
N LYS A 28 -11.18 -15.62 -15.79
CA LYS A 28 -10.07 -14.95 -16.51
C LYS A 28 -9.25 -15.95 -17.32
N ILE A 29 -9.00 -17.16 -16.82
CA ILE A 29 -8.33 -18.22 -17.58
C ILE A 29 -9.15 -18.59 -18.82
N TYR A 30 -10.47 -18.75 -18.68
CA TYR A 30 -11.37 -18.98 -19.79
C TYR A 30 -11.26 -17.88 -20.86
N LEU A 31 -11.29 -16.59 -20.46
CA LEU A 31 -11.15 -15.46 -21.38
C LEU A 31 -9.81 -15.48 -22.14
N ILE A 32 -8.72 -15.88 -21.50
CA ILE A 32 -7.40 -16.01 -22.14
C ILE A 32 -7.43 -17.13 -23.19
N LEU A 33 -7.95 -18.30 -22.82
CA LEU A 33 -8.02 -19.46 -23.71
C LEU A 33 -8.96 -19.20 -24.92
N ALA A 34 -10.07 -18.51 -24.69
CA ALA A 34 -11.02 -18.10 -25.72
C ALA A 34 -10.51 -16.91 -26.58
N LYS A 35 -9.34 -16.33 -26.23
CA LYS A 35 -8.78 -15.13 -26.90
C LYS A 35 -9.76 -13.96 -26.99
N GLU A 36 -10.53 -13.77 -25.92
CA GLU A 36 -11.53 -12.71 -25.83
C GLU A 36 -10.90 -11.31 -25.82
N ASN A 37 -11.69 -10.31 -26.23
CA ASN A 37 -11.22 -8.94 -26.30
C ASN A 37 -11.07 -8.29 -24.91
N LEU A 38 -10.41 -7.13 -24.86
CA LEU A 38 -10.12 -6.39 -23.61
C LEU A 38 -11.39 -6.04 -22.81
N PHE A 39 -12.54 -5.86 -23.48
CA PHE A 39 -13.80 -5.51 -22.83
C PHE A 39 -14.19 -6.54 -21.77
N TRP A 40 -14.08 -7.84 -22.09
CA TRP A 40 -14.41 -8.92 -21.16
C TRP A 40 -13.48 -8.97 -19.94
N PHE A 41 -12.21 -8.62 -20.12
CA PHE A 41 -11.28 -8.48 -19.00
C PHE A 41 -11.65 -7.30 -18.09
N VAL A 42 -12.07 -6.18 -18.64
CA VAL A 42 -12.58 -5.05 -17.84
C VAL A 42 -13.88 -5.43 -17.16
N PHE A 43 -14.79 -6.11 -17.84
CA PHE A 43 -16.04 -6.61 -17.28
C PHE A 43 -15.82 -7.61 -16.14
N SER A 44 -14.72 -8.38 -16.18
CA SER A 44 -14.37 -9.28 -15.07
C SER A 44 -14.18 -8.56 -13.73
N TYR A 45 -13.77 -7.30 -13.71
CA TYR A 45 -13.68 -6.51 -12.45
C TYR A 45 -15.06 -6.15 -11.90
N PHE A 46 -16.04 -5.92 -12.79
CA PHE A 46 -17.43 -5.74 -12.36
C PHE A 46 -17.97 -7.03 -11.76
N LEU A 47 -17.78 -8.17 -12.43
CA LEU A 47 -18.18 -9.49 -11.93
C LEU A 47 -17.50 -9.83 -10.61
N ASP A 48 -16.25 -9.44 -10.41
CA ASP A 48 -15.50 -9.61 -9.17
C ASP A 48 -16.23 -8.93 -8.00
N SER A 49 -16.62 -7.68 -8.19
CA SER A 49 -17.36 -6.90 -7.19
C SER A 49 -18.75 -7.47 -6.92
N VAL A 50 -19.47 -7.88 -7.96
CA VAL A 50 -20.82 -8.47 -7.84
C VAL A 50 -20.77 -9.83 -7.13
N SER A 51 -19.80 -10.69 -7.51
CA SER A 51 -19.63 -12.00 -6.85
C SER A 51 -19.32 -11.84 -5.36
N LEU A 52 -18.48 -10.86 -5.00
CA LEU A 52 -18.18 -10.53 -3.61
C LEU A 52 -19.43 -10.10 -2.84
N ALA A 53 -20.28 -9.26 -3.45
CA ALA A 53 -21.52 -8.81 -2.84
C ALA A 53 -22.50 -9.98 -2.64
N LEU A 54 -22.69 -10.82 -3.66
CA LEU A 54 -23.59 -11.98 -3.60
C LEU A 54 -23.13 -13.00 -2.55
N LEU A 55 -21.86 -13.38 -2.54
CA LEU A 55 -21.30 -14.29 -1.54
C LEU A 55 -21.44 -13.71 -0.12
N SER A 56 -21.29 -12.40 0.05
CA SER A 56 -21.50 -11.73 1.34
C SER A 56 -22.93 -11.86 1.81
N LEU A 57 -23.91 -11.64 0.91
CA LEU A 57 -25.34 -11.78 1.21
C LEU A 57 -25.72 -13.23 1.51
N MET A 58 -25.18 -14.19 0.77
CA MET A 58 -25.44 -15.62 1.01
C MET A 58 -24.97 -16.05 2.41
N ILE A 59 -23.73 -15.70 2.77
CA ILE A 59 -23.18 -16.04 4.09
C ILE A 59 -23.95 -15.33 5.19
N TYR A 60 -24.33 -14.06 4.98
CA TYR A 60 -25.12 -13.32 5.97
C TYR A 60 -26.50 -13.95 6.21
N LYS A 61 -27.20 -14.34 5.13
CA LYS A 61 -28.50 -15.02 5.23
C LYS A 61 -28.40 -16.40 5.87
N SER A 62 -27.35 -17.18 5.56
CA SER A 62 -27.15 -18.52 6.12
C SER A 62 -27.01 -18.50 7.65
N GLN A 63 -26.53 -17.40 8.22
CA GLN A 63 -26.38 -17.22 9.67
C GLN A 63 -27.65 -16.67 10.37
N LYS A 64 -28.77 -16.55 9.65
CA LYS A 64 -30.05 -16.03 10.19
C LYS A 64 -29.90 -14.69 10.92
N LEU A 65 -29.01 -13.81 10.44
CA LEU A 65 -28.76 -12.51 11.03
C LEU A 65 -29.95 -11.55 10.76
N PRO A 66 -30.18 -10.57 11.65
CA PRO A 66 -31.30 -9.64 11.49
C PRO A 66 -31.17 -8.82 10.19
N SER A 67 -32.29 -8.42 9.60
CA SER A 67 -32.34 -7.68 8.35
C SER A 67 -31.45 -6.44 8.37
N PHE A 68 -30.64 -6.24 7.32
CA PHE A 68 -29.79 -5.06 7.14
C PHE A 68 -30.56 -3.74 7.06
N PHE A 69 -31.79 -3.78 6.58
CA PHE A 69 -32.56 -2.59 6.25
C PHE A 69 -33.61 -2.27 7.30
N LYS A 70 -33.17 -1.98 8.53
CA LYS A 70 -34.07 -1.30 9.50
C LYS A 70 -33.74 0.20 9.45
N PHE A 71 -34.35 0.90 8.49
CA PHE A 71 -34.21 2.37 8.38
C PHE A 71 -34.62 3.11 9.67
N SER A 72 -35.47 2.51 10.49
CA SER A 72 -35.83 3.04 11.80
C SER A 72 -34.71 3.17 12.81
N LEU A 73 -33.56 2.50 12.57
CA LEU A 73 -32.39 2.56 13.44
C LEU A 73 -31.35 3.59 12.93
N PHE A 74 -31.64 4.29 11.83
CA PHE A 74 -30.73 5.29 11.28
C PHE A 74 -30.79 6.58 12.11
N ASP A 75 -29.68 6.92 12.75
CA ASP A 75 -29.49 8.17 13.50
C ASP A 75 -28.55 9.10 12.72
N VAL A 76 -29.11 10.25 12.30
CA VAL A 76 -28.35 11.26 11.54
C VAL A 76 -27.19 11.84 12.34
N LYS A 77 -27.32 11.99 13.67
CA LYS A 77 -26.26 12.54 14.52
C LYS A 77 -25.06 11.58 14.57
N ILE A 78 -25.32 10.28 14.75
CA ILE A 78 -24.30 9.24 14.74
C ILE A 78 -23.64 9.19 13.37
N ALA A 79 -24.43 9.19 12.27
CA ALA A 79 -23.88 9.18 10.92
C ALA A 79 -22.98 10.38 10.65
N LYS A 80 -23.38 11.60 11.05
CA LYS A 80 -22.59 12.82 10.90
C LYS A 80 -21.28 12.78 11.69
N SER A 81 -21.31 12.25 12.92
CA SER A 81 -20.10 12.06 13.72
C SER A 81 -19.13 11.09 13.04
N ILE A 82 -19.61 9.91 12.62
CA ILE A 82 -18.78 8.91 11.94
C ILE A 82 -18.14 9.48 10.66
N ILE A 83 -18.93 10.21 9.85
CA ILE A 83 -18.40 10.84 8.61
C ILE A 83 -17.33 11.87 8.95
N LYS A 84 -17.56 12.71 9.96
CA LYS A 84 -16.59 13.72 10.38
C LYS A 84 -15.25 13.10 10.82
N ASP A 85 -15.32 12.03 11.61
CA ASP A 85 -14.13 11.35 12.13
C ASP A 85 -13.40 10.52 11.05
N ALA A 86 -14.16 9.94 10.11
CA ALA A 86 -13.61 9.16 9.00
C ALA A 86 -13.09 10.02 7.84
N PHE A 87 -13.53 11.29 7.71
CA PHE A 87 -13.19 12.14 6.56
C PHE A 87 -11.68 12.33 6.33
N PRO A 88 -10.84 12.58 7.34
CA PRO A 88 -9.40 12.70 7.13
C PRO A 88 -8.76 11.41 6.60
N LEU A 89 -9.21 10.26 7.10
CA LEU A 89 -8.73 8.94 6.66
C LEU A 89 -9.18 8.64 5.23
N PHE A 90 -10.43 9.00 4.89
CA PHE A 90 -10.95 8.89 3.53
C PHE A 90 -10.12 9.75 2.57
N LEU A 91 -9.86 11.01 2.92
CA LEU A 91 -9.06 11.92 2.10
C LEU A 91 -7.63 11.40 1.93
N ALA A 92 -6.97 10.95 2.99
CA ALA A 92 -5.65 10.34 2.92
C ALA A 92 -5.63 9.11 2.00
N SER A 93 -6.64 8.24 2.10
CA SER A 93 -6.77 7.05 1.27
C SER A 93 -6.98 7.39 -0.21
N ALA A 94 -7.85 8.37 -0.51
CA ALA A 94 -8.09 8.85 -1.86
C ALA A 94 -6.81 9.45 -2.48
N LEU A 95 -6.08 10.27 -1.73
CA LEU A 95 -4.80 10.83 -2.16
C LEU A 95 -3.75 9.75 -2.41
N ASN A 96 -3.67 8.71 -1.57
CA ASN A 96 -2.77 7.58 -1.79
C ASN A 96 -3.09 6.82 -3.09
N ILE A 97 -4.38 6.62 -3.41
CA ILE A 97 -4.80 5.98 -4.66
C ILE A 97 -4.39 6.87 -5.86
N ILE A 98 -4.60 8.18 -5.77
CA ILE A 98 -4.17 9.13 -6.80
C ILE A 98 -2.65 9.05 -6.98
N GLN A 99 -1.88 9.11 -5.90
CA GLN A 99 -0.43 9.04 -5.92
C GLN A 99 0.07 7.73 -6.55
N ALA A 100 -0.60 6.62 -6.31
CA ALA A 100 -0.25 5.32 -6.88
C ALA A 100 -0.49 5.24 -8.40
N LYS A 101 -1.41 6.05 -8.94
CA LYS A 101 -1.83 5.98 -10.34
C LYS A 101 -1.41 7.19 -11.19
N VAL A 102 -1.01 8.28 -10.56
CA VAL A 102 -0.66 9.52 -11.28
C VAL A 102 0.52 9.32 -12.24
N ASP A 103 1.53 8.53 -11.86
CA ASP A 103 2.65 8.20 -12.73
C ASP A 103 2.17 7.54 -14.04
N GLN A 104 1.26 6.54 -13.94
CA GLN A 104 0.72 5.83 -15.09
C GLN A 104 -0.10 6.74 -16.02
N ILE A 105 -0.90 7.63 -15.43
CA ILE A 105 -1.71 8.62 -16.19
C ILE A 105 -0.77 9.58 -16.93
N MET A 106 0.26 10.06 -16.25
CA MET A 106 1.20 11.01 -16.85
C MET A 106 2.09 10.36 -17.89
N ILE A 107 2.56 9.12 -17.70
CA ILE A 107 3.27 8.34 -18.73
C ILE A 107 2.42 8.20 -19.98
N LEU A 108 1.14 7.85 -19.85
CA LEU A 108 0.23 7.75 -20.98
C LEU A 108 0.06 9.09 -21.72
N ARG A 109 0.09 10.20 -20.97
CA ARG A 109 -0.10 11.56 -21.54
C ARG A 109 1.15 12.11 -22.21
N PHE A 110 2.33 11.88 -21.63
CA PHE A 110 3.60 12.47 -22.07
C PHE A 110 4.42 11.56 -22.98
N LEU A 111 4.21 10.26 -22.91
CA LEU A 111 4.99 9.27 -23.65
C LEU A 111 4.08 8.45 -24.58
N SER A 112 4.12 7.11 -24.47
CA SER A 112 3.37 6.21 -25.32
C SER A 112 2.63 5.12 -24.54
N LYS A 113 1.76 4.38 -25.23
CA LYS A 113 1.07 3.21 -24.65
C LYS A 113 2.05 2.07 -24.35
N GLU A 114 3.08 1.93 -25.16
CA GLU A 114 4.14 0.94 -24.99
C GLU A 114 4.94 1.21 -23.71
N GLU A 115 5.35 2.46 -23.49
CA GLU A 115 6.05 2.89 -22.27
C GLU A 115 5.18 2.68 -21.03
N LEU A 116 3.86 2.97 -21.13
CA LEU A 116 2.93 2.65 -20.05
C LEU A 116 2.85 1.15 -19.80
N GLY A 117 2.88 0.32 -20.85
CA GLY A 117 2.90 -1.14 -20.77
C GLY A 117 4.12 -1.63 -19.98
N TYR A 118 5.31 -1.17 -20.35
CA TYR A 118 6.57 -1.51 -19.66
C TYR A 118 6.57 -1.07 -18.19
N TYR A 119 6.18 0.19 -17.93
CA TYR A 119 6.08 0.72 -16.58
C TYR A 119 5.08 -0.05 -15.73
N SER A 120 3.88 -0.33 -16.26
CA SER A 120 2.82 -1.03 -15.53
C SER A 120 3.18 -2.49 -15.23
N SER A 121 3.88 -3.17 -16.13
CA SER A 121 4.37 -4.53 -15.92
C SER A 121 5.40 -4.60 -14.80
N ALA A 122 6.36 -3.67 -14.80
CA ALA A 122 7.33 -3.54 -13.72
C ALA A 122 6.66 -3.18 -12.39
N MET A 123 5.73 -2.22 -12.40
CA MET A 123 5.02 -1.76 -11.22
C MET A 123 4.17 -2.86 -10.58
N ARG A 124 3.53 -3.71 -11.40
CA ARG A 124 2.73 -4.85 -10.91
C ARG A 124 3.55 -5.82 -10.06
N LEU A 125 4.78 -6.08 -10.48
CA LEU A 125 5.69 -6.95 -9.72
C LEU A 125 6.20 -6.26 -8.44
N ILE A 126 6.46 -4.95 -8.46
CA ILE A 126 6.83 -4.19 -7.25
C ILE A 126 5.68 -4.15 -6.25
N GLU A 127 4.45 -3.91 -6.72
CA GLU A 127 3.24 -3.90 -5.86
C GLU A 127 3.05 -5.23 -5.12
N PHE A 128 3.46 -6.36 -5.72
CA PHE A 128 3.42 -7.67 -5.07
C PHE A 128 4.22 -7.66 -3.75
N PHE A 129 5.39 -7.05 -3.71
CA PHE A 129 6.21 -6.99 -2.49
C PHE A 129 5.65 -6.05 -1.42
N GLY A 130 4.64 -5.24 -1.74
CA GLY A 130 3.91 -4.40 -0.78
C GLY A 130 3.15 -5.20 0.28
N PHE A 131 2.95 -6.52 0.11
CA PHE A 131 2.34 -7.34 1.15
C PHE A 131 3.20 -7.44 2.41
N ILE A 132 4.52 -7.37 2.29
CA ILE A 132 5.47 -7.53 3.41
C ILE A 132 5.22 -6.47 4.52
N PRO A 133 5.29 -5.15 4.23
CA PRO A 133 5.02 -4.15 5.26
C PRO A 133 3.56 -4.19 5.74
N MET A 134 2.62 -4.64 4.90
CA MET A 134 1.21 -4.78 5.30
C MET A 134 1.03 -5.89 6.36
N VAL A 135 1.68 -7.04 6.20
CA VAL A 135 1.69 -8.11 7.21
C VAL A 135 2.28 -7.60 8.53
N VAL A 136 3.40 -6.87 8.47
CA VAL A 136 4.01 -6.28 9.66
C VAL A 136 3.09 -5.26 10.30
N TYR A 137 2.44 -4.39 9.52
CA TYR A 137 1.46 -3.43 10.04
C TYR A 137 0.35 -4.13 10.84
N TRP A 138 -0.34 -5.09 10.24
CA TRP A 138 -1.45 -5.79 10.89
C TRP A 138 -1.02 -6.62 12.11
N SER A 139 0.20 -7.15 12.10
CA SER A 139 0.74 -7.95 13.22
C SER A 139 1.15 -7.10 14.42
N PHE A 140 1.68 -5.91 14.18
CA PHE A 140 2.34 -5.14 15.24
C PHE A 140 1.63 -3.84 15.62
N TYR A 141 0.72 -3.29 14.80
CA TYR A 141 0.05 -2.03 15.07
C TYR A 141 -0.57 -1.97 16.48
N THR A 142 -1.44 -2.93 16.81
CA THR A 142 -2.10 -2.98 18.13
C THR A 142 -1.12 -3.12 19.28
N SER A 143 -0.02 -3.86 19.08
CA SER A 143 1.02 -4.03 20.08
C SER A 143 1.80 -2.73 20.33
N VAL A 144 2.10 -1.98 19.26
CA VAL A 144 2.77 -0.67 19.34
C VAL A 144 1.87 0.35 20.04
N GLU A 145 0.59 0.40 19.65
CA GLU A 145 -0.40 1.29 20.27
C GLU A 145 -0.54 1.04 21.77
N ARG A 146 -0.71 -0.22 22.18
CA ARG A 146 -0.73 -0.59 23.60
C ARG A 146 0.54 -0.19 24.33
N THR A 147 1.71 -0.37 23.70
CA THR A 147 2.98 0.01 24.31
C THR A 147 3.06 1.50 24.54
N LYS A 148 2.53 2.32 23.64
CA LYS A 148 2.46 3.78 23.82
C LYS A 148 1.63 4.16 25.04
N VAL A 149 0.49 3.47 25.25
CA VAL A 149 -0.44 3.79 26.35
C VAL A 149 0.10 3.31 27.70
N TYR A 150 0.65 2.10 27.77
CA TYR A 150 0.96 1.43 29.05
C TYR A 150 2.45 1.37 29.39
N ALA A 151 3.34 1.55 28.44
CA ALA A 151 4.78 1.42 28.63
C ALA A 151 5.56 2.33 27.64
N ASN A 152 5.31 3.63 27.73
CA ASN A 152 5.84 4.63 26.76
C ASN A 152 7.37 4.55 26.56
N GLU A 153 8.12 4.17 27.60
CA GLU A 153 9.57 3.97 27.51
C GLU A 153 9.98 2.88 26.49
N LYS A 154 9.12 1.86 26.30
CA LYS A 154 9.36 0.76 25.35
C LYS A 154 8.87 1.06 23.94
N PHE A 155 8.09 2.12 23.76
CA PHE A 155 7.48 2.48 22.46
C PHE A 155 8.53 2.75 21.38
N GLU A 156 9.53 3.56 21.71
CA GLU A 156 10.62 3.87 20.76
C GLU A 156 11.44 2.65 20.37
N GLY A 157 11.75 1.78 21.35
CA GLY A 157 12.45 0.52 21.10
C GLY A 157 11.69 -0.38 20.12
N ARG A 158 10.36 -0.48 20.28
CA ARG A 158 9.52 -1.25 19.33
C ARG A 158 9.46 -0.64 17.93
N LEU A 159 9.32 0.67 17.82
CA LEU A 159 9.37 1.35 16.50
C LEU A 159 10.72 1.14 15.83
N ARG A 160 11.82 1.26 16.60
CA ARG A 160 13.18 1.02 16.11
C ARG A 160 13.32 -0.41 15.57
N ASP A 161 12.82 -1.39 16.29
CA ASP A 161 12.85 -2.79 15.86
C ASP A 161 12.00 -3.03 14.61
N LEU A 162 10.87 -2.34 14.44
CA LEU A 162 10.09 -2.40 13.19
C LEU A 162 10.85 -1.77 12.02
N TYR A 163 11.55 -0.64 12.21
CA TYR A 163 12.41 -0.07 11.18
C TYR A 163 13.59 -1.00 10.85
N ARG A 164 14.19 -1.69 11.82
CA ARG A 164 15.20 -2.74 11.60
C ARG A 164 14.65 -3.87 10.74
N LEU A 165 13.46 -4.36 11.07
CA LEU A 165 12.78 -5.40 10.30
C LEU A 165 12.53 -4.96 8.85
N MET A 166 12.09 -3.71 8.64
CA MET A 166 11.89 -3.16 7.29
C MET A 166 13.19 -2.99 6.52
N THR A 167 14.29 -2.65 7.20
CA THR A 167 15.62 -2.59 6.59
C THR A 167 16.05 -3.98 6.11
N ILE A 168 15.89 -4.99 6.93
CA ILE A 168 16.19 -6.39 6.55
C ILE A 168 15.30 -6.81 5.39
N ALA A 169 13.99 -6.56 5.48
CA ALA A 169 13.06 -6.88 4.41
C ALA A 169 13.46 -6.23 3.08
N PHE A 170 13.89 -4.95 3.09
CA PHE A 170 14.40 -4.26 1.91
C PHE A 170 15.68 -4.89 1.37
N ILE A 171 16.63 -5.25 2.24
CA ILE A 171 17.88 -5.91 1.84
C ILE A 171 17.59 -7.23 1.12
N PHE A 172 16.64 -8.03 1.63
CA PHE A 172 16.28 -9.33 1.05
C PHE A 172 15.34 -9.27 -0.16
N THR A 173 14.66 -8.16 -0.39
CA THR A 173 13.73 -8.00 -1.53
C THR A 173 14.22 -6.94 -2.52
N GLY A 174 14.49 -5.72 -2.06
CA GLY A 174 14.86 -4.59 -2.91
C GLY A 174 16.22 -4.77 -3.59
N LEU A 175 17.25 -5.17 -2.84
CA LEU A 175 18.58 -5.36 -3.43
C LEU A 175 18.62 -6.51 -4.46
N PRO A 176 18.08 -7.70 -4.21
CA PRO A 176 17.99 -8.72 -5.25
C PRO A 176 17.23 -8.28 -6.50
N ILE A 177 16.12 -7.54 -6.35
CA ILE A 177 15.37 -7.00 -7.49
C ILE A 177 16.25 -6.01 -8.26
N PHE A 178 16.99 -5.14 -7.58
CA PHE A 178 17.89 -4.20 -8.24
C PHE A 178 18.92 -4.90 -9.14
N PHE A 179 19.57 -5.94 -8.64
CA PHE A 179 20.62 -6.66 -9.39
C PHE A 179 20.07 -7.64 -10.42
N PHE A 180 18.95 -8.30 -10.13
CA PHE A 180 18.41 -9.37 -10.97
C PHE A 180 17.11 -9.00 -11.68
N GLY A 181 16.56 -7.81 -11.48
CA GLY A 181 15.26 -7.39 -11.99
C GLY A 181 15.11 -7.53 -13.50
N LYS A 182 16.13 -7.17 -14.26
CA LYS A 182 16.13 -7.36 -15.72
C LYS A 182 15.99 -8.85 -16.09
N LYS A 183 16.71 -9.74 -15.43
CA LYS A 183 16.62 -11.19 -15.69
C LYS A 183 15.25 -11.75 -15.32
N ILE A 184 14.66 -11.28 -14.22
CA ILE A 184 13.31 -11.67 -13.78
C ILE A 184 12.26 -11.27 -14.82
N ILE A 185 12.31 -10.03 -15.32
CA ILE A 185 11.37 -9.56 -16.35
C ILE A 185 11.52 -10.36 -17.64
N LEU A 186 12.75 -10.57 -18.11
CA LEU A 186 13.00 -11.35 -19.32
C LEU A 186 12.48 -12.79 -19.19
N PHE A 187 12.61 -13.40 -18.02
CA PHE A 187 12.09 -14.73 -17.75
C PHE A 187 10.55 -14.78 -17.74
N LEU A 188 9.89 -13.76 -17.16
CA LEU A 188 8.44 -13.74 -17.00
C LEU A 188 7.69 -13.25 -18.24
N TYR A 189 8.23 -12.24 -18.94
CA TYR A 189 7.53 -11.54 -20.03
C TYR A 189 8.22 -11.67 -21.39
N GLY A 190 9.44 -12.25 -21.44
CA GLY A 190 10.21 -12.40 -22.65
C GLY A 190 10.99 -11.15 -23.08
N SER A 191 11.73 -11.26 -24.19
CA SER A 191 12.65 -10.22 -24.68
C SER A 191 11.97 -8.91 -25.08
N THR A 192 10.72 -8.96 -25.54
CA THR A 192 9.93 -7.77 -25.91
C THR A 192 9.77 -6.79 -24.74
N TYR A 193 9.84 -7.28 -23.50
CA TYR A 193 9.70 -6.48 -22.29
C TYR A 193 11.06 -6.09 -21.65
N GLU A 194 12.15 -6.16 -22.41
CA GLU A 194 13.47 -5.76 -21.90
C GLU A 194 13.50 -4.35 -21.28
N PRO A 195 12.85 -3.30 -21.84
CA PRO A 195 12.80 -1.99 -21.19
C PRO A 195 12.15 -2.01 -19.82
N ALA A 196 11.11 -2.85 -19.61
CA ALA A 196 10.48 -3.03 -18.31
C ALA A 196 11.45 -3.61 -17.27
N GLY A 197 12.47 -4.36 -17.69
CA GLY A 197 13.48 -4.93 -16.80
C GLY A 197 14.34 -3.86 -16.12
N ILE A 198 14.73 -2.82 -16.85
CA ILE A 198 15.46 -1.68 -16.29
C ILE A 198 14.54 -0.92 -15.30
N LEU A 199 13.30 -0.66 -15.69
CA LEU A 199 12.32 0.01 -14.84
C LEU A 199 12.08 -0.79 -13.54
N PHE A 200 11.92 -2.11 -13.63
CA PHE A 200 11.73 -2.97 -12.47
C PHE A 200 12.91 -2.94 -11.50
N SER A 201 14.13 -2.98 -12.04
CA SER A 201 15.36 -2.85 -11.23
C SER A 201 15.39 -1.52 -10.49
N LEU A 202 15.14 -0.40 -11.16
CA LEU A 202 15.12 0.92 -10.54
C LEU A 202 13.96 1.10 -9.56
N MET A 203 12.79 0.56 -9.88
CA MET A 203 11.63 0.60 -9.00
C MET A 203 11.84 -0.16 -7.68
N SER A 204 12.85 -1.02 -7.57
CA SER A 204 13.16 -1.69 -6.30
C SER A 204 13.38 -0.71 -5.16
N PHE A 205 13.92 0.50 -5.44
CA PHE A 205 14.08 1.55 -4.45
C PHE A 205 12.74 2.13 -3.94
N ARG A 206 11.64 1.98 -4.68
CA ARG A 206 10.28 2.32 -4.18
C ARG A 206 9.91 1.48 -2.96
N LEU A 207 10.40 0.23 -2.89
CA LEU A 207 10.14 -0.64 -1.73
C LEU A 207 10.72 -0.06 -0.44
N PHE A 208 11.89 0.58 -0.51
CA PHE A 208 12.46 1.28 0.63
C PHE A 208 11.47 2.30 1.20
N PHE A 209 11.00 3.22 0.36
CA PHE A 209 10.04 4.24 0.78
C PHE A 209 8.71 3.64 1.26
N THR A 210 8.21 2.61 0.58
CA THR A 210 6.97 1.93 0.97
C THR A 210 7.10 1.26 2.33
N TYR A 211 8.19 0.55 2.59
CA TYR A 211 8.42 -0.17 3.83
C TYR A 211 8.55 0.80 5.02
N PHE A 212 9.35 1.84 4.85
CA PHE A 212 9.54 2.85 5.88
C PHE A 212 8.30 3.73 6.06
N GLY A 213 7.60 4.03 4.99
CA GLY A 213 6.34 4.79 5.00
C GLY A 213 5.24 4.11 5.82
N VAL A 214 5.15 2.78 5.79
CA VAL A 214 4.18 2.03 6.61
C VAL A 214 4.48 2.15 8.10
N ILE A 215 5.73 2.01 8.53
CA ILE A 215 6.10 2.15 9.95
C ILE A 215 5.94 3.61 10.41
N ARG A 216 6.31 4.58 9.55
CA ARG A 216 6.00 6.00 9.79
C ARG A 216 4.50 6.22 9.97
N GLY A 217 3.66 5.55 9.18
CA GLY A 217 2.20 5.60 9.31
C GLY A 217 1.72 5.11 10.68
N ILE A 218 2.31 4.04 11.23
CA ILE A 218 2.02 3.56 12.59
C ILE A 218 2.34 4.67 13.60
N TYR A 219 3.52 5.29 13.50
CA TYR A 219 3.90 6.40 14.40
C TYR A 219 2.90 7.55 14.34
N LEU A 220 2.57 8.02 13.13
CA LEU A 220 1.66 9.16 12.93
C LEU A 220 0.25 8.87 13.50
N LEU A 221 -0.26 7.66 13.34
CA LEU A 221 -1.56 7.25 13.89
C LEU A 221 -1.51 7.20 15.41
N THR A 222 -0.46 6.60 15.99
CA THR A 222 -0.30 6.47 17.44
C THR A 222 -0.11 7.83 18.13
N GLU A 223 0.51 8.81 17.47
CA GLU A 223 0.67 10.18 17.95
C GLU A 223 -0.53 11.09 17.59
N ASN A 224 -1.63 10.53 17.05
CA ASN A 224 -2.81 11.30 16.62
C ASN A 224 -2.51 12.38 15.58
N LEU A 225 -1.51 12.19 14.73
CA LEU A 225 -1.08 13.13 13.68
C LEU A 225 -1.75 12.83 12.32
N ILE A 226 -3.06 12.46 12.32
CA ILE A 226 -3.79 12.04 11.11
C ILE A 226 -3.83 13.17 10.07
N TRP A 227 -4.14 14.39 10.48
CA TRP A 227 -4.17 15.55 9.57
C TRP A 227 -2.80 15.86 8.98
N PHE A 228 -1.74 15.74 9.77
CA PHE A 228 -0.38 15.90 9.28
C PHE A 228 -0.03 14.81 8.26
N SER A 229 -0.41 13.56 8.53
CA SER A 229 -0.27 12.46 7.56
C SER A 229 -0.98 12.77 6.25
N THR A 230 -2.25 13.21 6.31
CA THR A 230 -3.02 13.59 5.12
C THR A 230 -2.35 14.73 4.35
N PHE A 231 -1.86 15.75 5.04
CA PHE A 231 -1.13 16.89 4.44
C PHE A 231 0.15 16.41 3.74
N THR A 232 0.93 15.52 4.37
CA THR A 232 2.16 15.01 3.74
C THR A 232 1.88 14.19 2.48
N VAL A 233 0.80 13.39 2.47
CA VAL A 233 0.38 12.66 1.26
C VAL A 233 -0.03 13.64 0.16
N PHE A 234 -0.81 14.67 0.48
CA PHE A 234 -1.20 15.71 -0.47
C PHE A 234 0.02 16.42 -1.07
N LEU A 235 0.97 16.81 -0.24
CA LEU A 235 2.24 17.38 -0.68
C LEU A 235 3.02 16.43 -1.58
N GLY A 236 2.99 15.13 -1.26
CA GLY A 236 3.59 14.07 -2.09
C GLY A 236 2.98 13.97 -3.47
N VAL A 237 1.66 14.02 -3.57
CA VAL A 237 0.96 14.04 -4.88
C VAL A 237 1.36 15.26 -5.70
N ILE A 238 1.33 16.45 -5.11
CA ILE A 238 1.70 17.69 -5.82
C ILE A 238 3.16 17.63 -6.26
N SER A 239 4.08 17.28 -5.37
CA SER A 239 5.50 17.17 -5.70
C SER A 239 5.74 16.16 -6.82
N ASN A 240 5.09 14.98 -6.75
CA ASN A 240 5.22 13.95 -7.77
C ASN A 240 4.72 14.43 -9.14
N VAL A 241 3.57 15.11 -9.20
CA VAL A 241 3.05 15.70 -10.45
C VAL A 241 4.03 16.74 -11.02
N LEU A 242 4.52 17.64 -10.18
CA LEU A 242 5.44 18.70 -10.62
C LEU A 242 6.75 18.11 -11.16
N PHE A 243 7.33 17.14 -10.47
CA PHE A 243 8.55 16.49 -10.93
C PHE A 243 8.32 15.62 -12.16
N ASN A 244 7.15 14.97 -12.29
CA ASN A 244 6.79 14.24 -13.49
C ASN A 244 6.70 15.14 -14.74
N ILE A 245 6.16 16.36 -14.60
CA ILE A 245 6.13 17.33 -15.71
C ILE A 245 7.55 17.65 -16.22
N ILE A 246 8.53 17.67 -15.32
CA ILE A 246 9.91 17.95 -15.66
C ILE A 246 10.65 16.70 -16.17
N PHE A 247 10.55 15.60 -15.43
CA PHE A 247 11.42 14.44 -15.67
C PHE A 247 10.88 13.43 -16.69
N LEU A 248 9.56 13.35 -16.91
CA LEU A 248 9.01 12.46 -17.94
C LEU A 248 9.48 12.84 -19.35
N PRO A 249 9.46 14.13 -19.77
CA PRO A 249 9.96 14.52 -21.07
C PRO A 249 11.48 14.31 -21.24
N LEU A 250 12.24 14.39 -20.13
CA LEU A 250 13.71 14.29 -20.17
C LEU A 250 14.22 12.84 -20.10
N TYR A 251 13.58 12.00 -19.30
CA TYR A 251 14.09 10.66 -18.97
C TYR A 251 13.10 9.53 -19.26
N GLY A 252 11.98 9.81 -19.97
CA GLY A 252 10.97 8.81 -20.24
C GLY A 252 10.37 8.22 -18.96
N ALA A 253 10.01 6.94 -18.97
CA ALA A 253 9.41 6.27 -17.83
C ALA A 253 10.32 6.21 -16.57
N VAL A 254 11.64 6.31 -16.74
CA VAL A 254 12.60 6.45 -15.63
C VAL A 254 12.37 7.77 -14.88
N GLY A 255 11.96 8.82 -15.59
CA GLY A 255 11.60 10.11 -15.00
C GLY A 255 10.50 9.99 -13.94
N ALA A 256 9.50 9.12 -14.15
CA ALA A 256 8.46 8.86 -13.15
C ALA A 256 9.03 8.22 -11.87
N ILE A 257 10.02 7.33 -12.00
CA ILE A 257 10.67 6.70 -10.84
C ILE A 257 11.45 7.75 -10.05
N ILE A 258 12.20 8.62 -10.73
CA ILE A 258 12.93 9.73 -10.11
C ILE A 258 11.97 10.67 -9.39
N SER A 259 10.88 11.07 -10.06
CA SER A 259 9.84 11.94 -9.49
C SER A 259 9.24 11.36 -8.21
N PHE A 260 8.94 10.06 -8.22
CA PHE A 260 8.46 9.35 -7.05
C PHE A 260 9.47 9.41 -5.91
N MET A 261 10.73 9.06 -6.17
CA MET A 261 11.79 9.03 -5.15
C MET A 261 12.01 10.40 -4.51
N ILE A 262 12.05 11.46 -5.31
CA ILE A 262 12.20 12.84 -4.81
C ILE A 262 10.97 13.21 -3.97
N SER A 263 9.77 12.96 -4.45
CA SER A 263 8.52 13.28 -3.74
C SER A 263 8.41 12.58 -2.39
N PHE A 264 8.77 11.29 -2.34
CA PHE A 264 8.79 10.56 -1.08
C PHE A 264 9.93 11.00 -0.15
N THR A 265 11.07 11.37 -0.68
CA THR A 265 12.16 11.96 0.12
C THR A 265 11.69 13.25 0.78
N ILE A 266 11.00 14.12 0.04
CA ILE A 266 10.43 15.35 0.59
C ILE A 266 9.43 15.02 1.71
N THR A 267 8.48 14.13 1.45
CA THR A 267 7.33 13.90 2.35
C THR A 267 7.64 13.02 3.55
N VAL A 268 8.55 12.06 3.41
CA VAL A 268 8.90 11.11 4.49
C VAL A 268 10.09 11.59 5.32
N PHE A 269 11.04 12.31 4.69
CA PHE A 269 12.25 12.74 5.38
C PHE A 269 12.25 14.25 5.65
N LEU A 270 12.18 15.09 4.60
CA LEU A 270 12.38 16.54 4.79
C LEU A 270 11.27 17.17 5.63
N VAL A 271 10.01 16.87 5.34
CA VAL A 271 8.87 17.41 6.11
C VAL A 271 8.89 16.93 7.56
N ASP A 272 9.27 15.67 7.79
CA ASP A 272 9.36 15.13 9.15
C ASP A 272 10.56 15.69 9.94
N ILE A 273 11.65 16.07 9.28
CA ILE A 273 12.77 16.79 9.92
C ILE A 273 12.35 18.21 10.35
N ILE A 274 11.54 18.86 9.53
CA ILE A 274 11.10 20.25 9.79
C ILE A 274 10.06 20.27 10.91
N TYR A 275 9.11 19.34 10.90
CA TYR A 275 8.02 19.32 11.89
C TYR A 275 8.48 18.76 13.22
N GLN A 276 8.42 19.57 14.28
CA GLN A 276 8.99 19.22 15.59
C GLN A 276 8.48 17.89 16.17
N LYS A 277 7.18 17.60 16.01
CA LYS A 277 6.56 16.37 16.56
C LYS A 277 7.00 15.08 15.85
N THR A 278 7.49 15.16 14.60
CA THR A 278 7.93 13.99 13.83
C THR A 278 9.44 13.85 13.73
N ARG A 279 10.19 14.92 14.07
CA ARG A 279 11.66 14.89 14.07
C ARG A 279 12.25 13.74 14.87
N HIS A 280 11.62 13.41 15.99
CA HIS A 280 12.07 12.30 16.82
C HIS A 280 11.93 10.94 16.13
N ASN A 281 10.84 10.73 15.38
CA ASN A 281 10.65 9.51 14.59
C ASN A 281 11.72 9.32 13.54
N ILE A 282 12.18 10.41 12.90
CA ILE A 282 13.29 10.35 11.93
C ILE A 282 14.56 9.80 12.60
N LYS A 283 14.87 10.24 13.83
CA LYS A 283 16.02 9.71 14.58
C LYS A 283 15.87 8.20 14.82
N ILE A 284 14.71 7.75 15.28
CA ILE A 284 14.42 6.31 15.50
C ILE A 284 14.55 5.52 14.21
N MET A 285 14.07 6.06 13.09
CA MET A 285 14.17 5.44 11.77
C MET A 285 15.63 5.26 11.33
N PHE A 286 16.46 6.30 11.42
CA PHE A 286 17.89 6.22 11.09
C PHE A 286 18.65 5.27 12.02
N GLU A 287 18.36 5.29 13.32
CA GLU A 287 18.92 4.32 14.25
C GLU A 287 18.54 2.88 13.86
N GLY A 288 17.28 2.65 13.45
CA GLY A 288 16.82 1.36 12.94
C GLY A 288 17.57 0.91 11.69
N ILE A 289 17.84 1.84 10.74
CA ILE A 289 18.62 1.55 9.54
C ILE A 289 20.06 1.16 9.88
N ILE A 290 20.73 1.94 10.73
CA ILE A 290 22.16 1.74 11.04
C ILE A 290 22.35 0.49 11.90
N THR A 291 21.42 0.21 12.81
CA THR A 291 21.55 -0.89 13.78
C THR A 291 20.69 -2.11 13.42
N PHE A 292 20.43 -2.36 12.16
CA PHE A 292 19.44 -3.35 11.69
C PHE A 292 19.69 -4.79 12.16
N PHE A 293 20.91 -5.16 12.58
CA PHE A 293 21.21 -6.44 13.19
C PHE A 293 20.99 -6.53 14.71
N ARG A 294 20.65 -5.42 15.39
CA ARG A 294 20.54 -5.36 16.87
C ARG A 294 19.09 -5.23 17.31
N PHE A 295 18.36 -6.34 17.45
CA PHE A 295 17.00 -6.32 18.01
C PHE A 295 17.03 -6.28 19.55
N GLU A 296 16.37 -5.29 20.14
CA GLU A 296 16.36 -5.05 21.59
C GLU A 296 15.04 -5.51 22.25
N SER A 297 13.90 -5.20 21.62
CA SER A 297 12.59 -5.39 22.25
C SER A 297 11.85 -6.65 21.83
N LEU A 298 12.20 -7.27 20.70
CA LEU A 298 11.62 -8.55 20.28
C LEU A 298 12.10 -9.73 21.15
N LYS A 299 13.14 -9.52 21.98
CA LYS A 299 13.64 -10.52 22.94
C LYS A 299 12.87 -10.53 24.28
N SER A 300 12.18 -9.46 24.62
CA SER A 300 11.32 -9.44 25.81
C SER A 300 9.96 -10.00 25.41
N LYS A 301 9.66 -11.19 25.88
CA LYS A 301 8.41 -11.93 25.69
C LYS A 301 7.17 -11.02 25.65
N ILE A 302 6.34 -11.28 24.65
CA ILE A 302 4.93 -10.93 24.51
C ILE A 302 4.21 -10.97 25.85
#